data_b1f3c9bf286fcc2c8bb422203060b8b8
#
_entry.id   b1f3c9bf286fcc2c8bb422203060b8b8
#
_cell.length_a   1.000
_cell.length_b   1.000
_cell.length_c   1.000
_cell.angle_alpha   90.00
_cell.angle_beta   90.00
_cell.angle_gamma   90.00
#
_symmetry.space_group_name_H-M   'P 1'
#
loop_
_entity.id
_entity.type
_entity.pdbx_description
1 polymer ?
#
loop_
_entity_poly.entity_id
_entity_poly.type
_entity_poly.pdbx_seq_one_letter_code
_entity_poly.pdbx_strand_id
1 'polypeptide(L)'
;TFIVDSRVQGKVSVVTDRSLSRSEYFEVFLSTLRANGLVAIPVRGGGYRIQQADGAATQPTRVGSASAPASQFVTEVFRLRSIDAPAAVETLRPLISREGSITANRNANSLVVADYADNIRRIRDLVRQIDRDSAATQIVALDNAGAREIASALQGLAGQGVAGEGARPPVTVVPVDSSNAIALRGDPSSVSRFASMAKELDKRAESGAEIRVYQLEYANAETLLPTIQSLIGESSASPLP
;
A
#
# COMPACT_ATOMS: atom_id res chain seq x y z
N THR A 1 -9.18 -19.40 -38.43
CA THR A 1 -10.19 -20.45 -38.17
C THR A 1 -10.96 -20.09 -36.92
N PHE A 2 -12.30 -20.24 -36.98
CA PHE A 2 -13.19 -20.01 -35.85
C PHE A 2 -13.91 -21.31 -35.52
N ILE A 3 -13.98 -21.64 -34.25
CA ILE A 3 -14.77 -22.73 -33.68
C ILE A 3 -15.90 -22.09 -32.89
N VAL A 4 -17.14 -22.37 -33.24
CA VAL A 4 -18.31 -21.75 -32.58
C VAL A 4 -18.96 -22.82 -31.68
N ASP A 5 -19.18 -22.44 -30.40
CA ASP A 5 -19.90 -23.29 -29.45
C ASP A 5 -21.36 -23.42 -29.90
N SER A 6 -21.97 -24.61 -29.76
CA SER A 6 -23.35 -24.89 -30.17
C SER A 6 -24.41 -24.02 -29.50
N ARG A 7 -24.09 -23.41 -28.36
CA ARG A 7 -24.96 -22.50 -27.61
C ARG A 7 -24.97 -21.07 -28.18
N VAL A 8 -24.04 -20.77 -29.11
CA VAL A 8 -23.94 -19.44 -29.74
C VAL A 8 -24.89 -19.43 -30.94
N GLN A 9 -25.93 -18.60 -30.86
CA GLN A 9 -26.89 -18.41 -31.93
C GLN A 9 -27.11 -16.90 -32.14
N GLY A 10 -27.27 -16.49 -33.39
CA GLY A 10 -27.54 -15.11 -33.75
C GLY A 10 -26.91 -14.69 -35.07
N LYS A 11 -27.44 -13.60 -35.64
CA LYS A 11 -26.87 -12.92 -36.80
C LYS A 11 -26.46 -11.53 -36.34
N VAL A 12 -25.26 -11.13 -36.69
CA VAL A 12 -24.76 -9.78 -36.38
C VAL A 12 -24.51 -9.07 -37.70
N SER A 13 -24.99 -7.85 -37.84
CA SER A 13 -24.73 -6.97 -38.99
C SER A 13 -23.85 -5.82 -38.51
N VAL A 14 -22.76 -5.59 -39.19
CA VAL A 14 -21.85 -4.46 -38.95
C VAL A 14 -21.81 -3.61 -40.19
N VAL A 15 -22.09 -2.33 -40.04
CA VAL A 15 -22.01 -1.32 -41.13
C VAL A 15 -20.82 -0.43 -40.83
N THR A 16 -19.96 -0.22 -41.82
CA THR A 16 -18.76 0.63 -41.71
C THR A 16 -18.77 1.65 -42.82
N ASP A 17 -18.48 2.90 -42.49
CA ASP A 17 -18.48 4.02 -43.45
C ASP A 17 -17.18 4.09 -44.28
N ARG A 18 -16.15 3.31 -43.95
CA ARG A 18 -14.86 3.25 -44.61
C ARG A 18 -14.33 1.83 -44.71
N SER A 19 -13.39 1.63 -45.63
CA SER A 19 -12.62 0.41 -45.72
C SER A 19 -11.77 0.21 -44.48
N LEU A 20 -11.86 -0.96 -43.86
CA LEU A 20 -11.10 -1.32 -42.67
C LEU A 20 -9.86 -2.13 -43.05
N SER A 21 -8.75 -1.89 -42.35
CA SER A 21 -7.61 -2.78 -42.35
C SER A 21 -7.96 -4.13 -41.68
N ARG A 22 -7.16 -5.15 -41.92
CA ARG A 22 -7.39 -6.48 -41.35
C ARG A 22 -7.43 -6.49 -39.82
N SER A 23 -6.60 -5.66 -39.17
CA SER A 23 -6.58 -5.50 -37.72
C SER A 23 -7.81 -4.76 -37.20
N GLU A 24 -8.22 -3.67 -37.87
CA GLU A 24 -9.42 -2.94 -37.50
C GLU A 24 -10.68 -3.79 -37.66
N TYR A 25 -10.77 -4.55 -38.75
CA TYR A 25 -11.88 -5.49 -38.93
C TYR A 25 -11.96 -6.52 -37.80
N PHE A 26 -10.81 -7.04 -37.38
CA PHE A 26 -10.75 -8.00 -36.28
C PHE A 26 -11.16 -7.37 -34.93
N GLU A 27 -10.75 -6.12 -34.67
CA GLU A 27 -11.18 -5.37 -33.47
C GLU A 27 -12.71 -5.13 -33.48
N VAL A 28 -13.28 -4.71 -34.62
CA VAL A 28 -14.72 -4.52 -34.77
C VAL A 28 -15.45 -5.85 -34.54
N PHE A 29 -14.93 -6.94 -35.07
CA PHE A 29 -15.50 -8.28 -34.87
C PHE A 29 -15.50 -8.66 -33.38
N LEU A 30 -14.39 -8.51 -32.67
CA LEU A 30 -14.29 -8.79 -31.23
C LEU A 30 -15.21 -7.88 -30.40
N SER A 31 -15.28 -6.58 -30.74
CA SER A 31 -16.16 -5.64 -30.09
C SER A 31 -17.63 -6.01 -30.27
N THR A 32 -17.98 -6.48 -31.44
CA THR A 32 -19.33 -6.94 -31.74
C THR A 32 -19.69 -8.20 -30.98
N LEU A 33 -18.77 -9.14 -30.85
CA LEU A 33 -18.96 -10.34 -30.01
C LEU A 33 -19.20 -9.94 -28.55
N ARG A 34 -18.36 -9.03 -28.02
CA ARG A 34 -18.49 -8.49 -26.65
C ARG A 34 -19.86 -7.84 -26.42
N ALA A 35 -20.33 -7.02 -27.36
CA ALA A 35 -21.64 -6.37 -27.26
C ALA A 35 -22.82 -7.37 -27.22
N ASN A 36 -22.63 -8.57 -27.77
CA ASN A 36 -23.60 -9.66 -27.74
C ASN A 36 -23.36 -10.69 -26.62
N GLY A 37 -22.51 -10.38 -25.62
CA GLY A 37 -22.23 -11.28 -24.52
C GLY A 37 -21.40 -12.52 -24.92
N LEU A 38 -20.67 -12.40 -26.02
CA LEU A 38 -19.81 -13.48 -26.56
C LEU A 38 -18.34 -13.11 -26.40
N VAL A 39 -17.48 -14.13 -26.30
CA VAL A 39 -16.04 -13.96 -26.21
C VAL A 39 -15.33 -14.88 -27.21
N ALA A 40 -14.24 -14.38 -27.80
CA ALA A 40 -13.35 -15.16 -28.65
C ALA A 40 -12.09 -15.52 -27.87
N ILE A 41 -11.93 -16.80 -27.53
CA ILE A 41 -10.76 -17.30 -26.80
C ILE A 41 -9.78 -17.93 -27.79
N PRO A 42 -8.49 -17.53 -27.80
CA PRO A 42 -7.50 -18.12 -28.67
C PRO A 42 -7.26 -19.59 -28.30
N VAL A 43 -7.23 -20.47 -29.29
CA VAL A 43 -6.93 -21.89 -29.10
C VAL A 43 -5.53 -22.22 -29.63
N ARG A 44 -4.92 -23.28 -29.09
CA ARG A 44 -3.65 -23.80 -29.60
C ARG A 44 -3.84 -24.22 -31.05
N GLY A 45 -3.00 -23.69 -31.94
CA GLY A 45 -3.11 -23.95 -33.39
C GLY A 45 -3.58 -22.76 -34.23
N GLY A 46 -3.73 -21.56 -33.62
CA GLY A 46 -3.94 -20.31 -34.36
C GLY A 46 -5.38 -19.97 -34.72
N GLY A 47 -6.35 -20.52 -34.00
CA GLY A 47 -7.78 -20.22 -34.16
C GLY A 47 -8.38 -19.53 -32.92
N TYR A 48 -9.68 -19.24 -32.99
CA TYR A 48 -10.46 -18.69 -31.90
C TYR A 48 -11.70 -19.55 -31.66
N ARG A 49 -12.00 -19.82 -30.39
CA ARG A 49 -13.28 -20.40 -29.97
C ARG A 49 -14.20 -19.26 -29.57
N ILE A 50 -15.38 -19.22 -30.19
CA ILE A 50 -16.45 -18.28 -29.85
C ILE A 50 -17.41 -18.98 -28.90
N GLN A 51 -17.63 -18.43 -27.74
CA GLN A 51 -18.54 -18.95 -26.72
C GLN A 51 -19.22 -17.84 -25.95
N GLN A 52 -20.18 -18.15 -25.09
CA GLN A 52 -20.75 -17.18 -24.16
C GLN A 52 -19.68 -16.65 -23.23
N ALA A 53 -19.76 -15.37 -22.90
CA ALA A 53 -18.82 -14.67 -22.03
C ALA A 53 -18.90 -15.15 -20.57
N ASP A 54 -20.03 -15.71 -20.17
CA ASP A 54 -20.20 -16.34 -18.86
C ASP A 54 -19.19 -17.49 -18.69
N GLY A 55 -18.36 -17.39 -17.63
CA GLY A 55 -17.28 -18.34 -17.37
C GLY A 55 -16.00 -18.14 -18.19
N ALA A 56 -15.86 -17.05 -18.95
CA ALA A 56 -14.62 -16.73 -19.68
C ALA A 56 -13.40 -16.65 -18.77
N ALA A 57 -13.58 -16.14 -17.56
CA ALA A 57 -12.51 -16.00 -16.55
C ALA A 57 -11.92 -17.34 -16.09
N THR A 58 -12.65 -18.45 -16.21
CA THR A 58 -12.19 -19.80 -15.82
C THR A 58 -11.51 -20.56 -16.96
N GLN A 59 -11.56 -20.01 -18.17
CA GLN A 59 -10.97 -20.64 -19.35
C GLN A 59 -9.48 -20.31 -19.48
N PRO A 60 -8.66 -21.18 -20.07
CA PRO A 60 -7.27 -20.91 -20.36
C PRO A 60 -7.18 -19.81 -21.42
N THR A 61 -6.98 -18.58 -20.97
CA THR A 61 -6.83 -17.39 -21.82
C THR A 61 -5.35 -17.04 -22.00
N ARG A 62 -5.07 -16.14 -22.95
CA ARG A 62 -3.71 -15.61 -23.13
C ARG A 62 -3.27 -14.87 -21.88
N VAL A 63 -2.04 -15.11 -21.42
CA VAL A 63 -1.44 -14.36 -20.33
C VAL A 63 -0.77 -13.11 -20.89
N GLY A 64 -1.12 -11.95 -20.30
CA GLY A 64 -0.60 -10.62 -20.67
C GLY A 64 -1.46 -9.89 -21.70
N SER A 65 -1.63 -8.58 -21.47
CA SER A 65 -2.50 -7.70 -22.26
C SER A 65 -1.75 -6.80 -23.23
N ALA A 66 -0.40 -6.77 -23.19
CA ALA A 66 0.42 -5.75 -23.87
C ALA A 66 0.20 -5.68 -25.39
N SER A 67 0.01 -6.82 -26.06
CA SER A 67 -0.22 -6.92 -27.52
C SER A 67 -1.57 -7.54 -27.86
N ALA A 68 -2.50 -7.59 -26.90
CA ALA A 68 -3.82 -8.14 -27.16
C ALA A 68 -4.76 -7.05 -27.69
N PRO A 69 -5.64 -7.38 -28.67
CA PRO A 69 -6.75 -6.54 -29.08
C PRO A 69 -7.59 -6.07 -27.89
N ALA A 70 -8.15 -4.85 -27.96
CA ALA A 70 -8.86 -4.23 -26.84
C ALA A 70 -10.00 -5.10 -26.28
N SER A 71 -10.77 -5.70 -27.16
CA SER A 71 -11.91 -6.54 -26.81
C SER A 71 -11.56 -8.04 -26.64
N GLN A 72 -10.28 -8.39 -26.62
CA GLN A 72 -9.85 -9.76 -26.33
C GLN A 72 -9.82 -10.01 -24.83
N PHE A 73 -10.34 -11.17 -24.40
CA PHE A 73 -10.28 -11.61 -22.99
C PHE A 73 -8.89 -12.19 -22.68
N VAL A 74 -8.26 -11.70 -21.60
CA VAL A 74 -6.90 -12.06 -21.21
C VAL A 74 -6.77 -12.18 -19.70
N THR A 75 -5.74 -12.88 -19.24
CA THR A 75 -5.38 -12.94 -17.81
C THR A 75 -4.06 -12.25 -17.58
N GLU A 76 -3.96 -11.48 -16.52
CA GLU A 76 -2.72 -10.81 -16.13
C GLU A 76 -2.46 -10.94 -14.64
N VAL A 77 -1.18 -11.02 -14.26
CA VAL A 77 -0.73 -11.10 -12.88
C VAL A 77 -0.02 -9.81 -12.51
N PHE A 78 -0.52 -9.12 -11.48
CA PHE A 78 0.06 -7.90 -10.93
C PHE A 78 0.72 -8.21 -9.60
N ARG A 79 2.02 -7.95 -9.48
CA ARG A 79 2.73 -8.02 -8.20
C ARG A 79 2.65 -6.67 -7.51
N LEU A 80 2.23 -6.68 -6.26
CA LEU A 80 2.10 -5.49 -5.42
C LEU A 80 3.29 -5.38 -4.48
N ARG A 81 3.68 -4.13 -4.15
CA ARG A 81 4.83 -3.82 -3.29
C ARG A 81 4.40 -3.15 -1.99
N SER A 82 3.51 -2.18 -2.08
CA SER A 82 3.16 -1.29 -0.98
C SER A 82 1.82 -1.60 -0.35
N ILE A 83 0.86 -2.07 -1.14
CA ILE A 83 -0.47 -2.43 -0.66
C ILE A 83 -0.64 -3.95 -0.58
N ASP A 84 -1.51 -4.41 0.33
CA ASP A 84 -1.85 -5.81 0.45
C ASP A 84 -2.82 -6.24 -0.66
N ALA A 85 -2.58 -7.40 -1.27
CA ALA A 85 -3.40 -7.89 -2.36
C ALA A 85 -4.90 -8.07 -2.00
N PRO A 86 -5.32 -8.53 -0.80
CA PRO A 86 -6.71 -8.53 -0.39
C PRO A 86 -7.36 -7.14 -0.39
N ALA A 87 -6.70 -6.12 0.14
CA ALA A 87 -7.22 -4.74 0.17
C ALA A 87 -7.34 -4.16 -1.25
N ALA A 88 -6.38 -4.47 -2.11
CA ALA A 88 -6.44 -4.07 -3.51
C ALA A 88 -7.61 -4.75 -4.26
N VAL A 89 -7.95 -6.00 -3.96
CA VAL A 89 -9.12 -6.69 -4.54
C VAL A 89 -10.41 -5.95 -4.21
N GLU A 90 -10.61 -5.54 -2.96
CA GLU A 90 -11.82 -4.81 -2.56
C GLU A 90 -11.97 -3.48 -3.32
N THR A 91 -10.85 -2.76 -3.49
CA THR A 91 -10.82 -1.48 -4.22
C THR A 91 -11.05 -1.65 -5.72
N LEU A 92 -10.49 -2.71 -6.32
CA LEU A 92 -10.52 -2.90 -7.78
C LEU A 92 -11.71 -3.73 -8.27
N ARG A 93 -12.36 -4.52 -7.40
CA ARG A 93 -13.51 -5.36 -7.74
C ARG A 93 -14.64 -4.61 -8.47
N PRO A 94 -15.05 -3.41 -8.07
CA PRO A 94 -16.10 -2.66 -8.77
C PRO A 94 -15.71 -2.24 -10.21
N LEU A 95 -14.42 -2.31 -10.55
CA LEU A 95 -13.89 -1.90 -11.85
C LEU A 95 -13.71 -3.08 -12.82
N ILE A 96 -13.89 -4.29 -12.34
CA ILE A 96 -13.85 -5.52 -13.13
C ILE A 96 -15.15 -5.63 -13.92
N SER A 97 -15.06 -6.07 -15.18
CA SER A 97 -16.24 -6.34 -16.00
C SER A 97 -17.07 -7.48 -15.40
N ARG A 98 -18.33 -7.56 -15.79
CA ARG A 98 -19.27 -8.58 -15.29
C ARG A 98 -18.77 -10.00 -15.51
N GLU A 99 -18.09 -10.24 -16.62
CA GLU A 99 -17.55 -11.54 -17.02
C GLU A 99 -16.13 -11.78 -16.50
N GLY A 100 -15.51 -10.73 -15.95
CA GLY A 100 -14.15 -10.76 -15.42
C GLY A 100 -14.07 -11.33 -14.01
N SER A 101 -12.85 -11.59 -13.58
CA SER A 101 -12.54 -12.01 -12.21
C SER A 101 -11.26 -11.38 -11.69
N ILE A 102 -11.22 -11.16 -10.39
CA ILE A 102 -10.03 -10.71 -9.66
C ILE A 102 -9.85 -11.57 -8.42
N THR A 103 -8.63 -12.07 -8.22
CA THR A 103 -8.28 -12.92 -7.08
C THR A 103 -6.94 -12.48 -6.49
N ALA A 104 -6.85 -12.48 -5.16
CA ALA A 104 -5.61 -12.18 -4.44
C ALA A 104 -4.84 -13.47 -4.12
N ASN A 105 -3.53 -13.46 -4.39
CA ASN A 105 -2.59 -14.41 -3.83
C ASN A 105 -1.84 -13.73 -2.67
N ARG A 106 -2.20 -14.09 -1.44
CA ARG A 106 -1.62 -13.49 -0.22
C ARG A 106 -0.13 -13.77 -0.08
N ASN A 107 0.30 -15.00 -0.36
CA ASN A 107 1.69 -15.42 -0.17
C ASN A 107 2.67 -14.68 -1.10
N ALA A 108 2.24 -14.43 -2.33
CA ALA A 108 3.05 -13.73 -3.33
C ALA A 108 2.72 -12.23 -3.42
N ASN A 109 1.81 -11.71 -2.58
CA ASN A 109 1.26 -10.36 -2.64
C ASN A 109 0.94 -9.94 -4.07
N SER A 110 0.15 -10.73 -4.77
CA SER A 110 -0.17 -10.51 -6.17
C SER A 110 -1.65 -10.67 -6.46
N LEU A 111 -2.11 -9.98 -7.50
CA LEU A 111 -3.45 -10.07 -8.04
C LEU A 111 -3.41 -10.88 -9.34
N VAL A 112 -4.35 -11.80 -9.49
CA VAL A 112 -4.64 -12.43 -10.77
C VAL A 112 -5.94 -11.83 -11.27
N VAL A 113 -5.90 -11.16 -12.42
CA VAL A 113 -7.05 -10.49 -13.03
C VAL A 113 -7.30 -11.11 -14.39
N ALA A 114 -8.52 -11.56 -14.64
CA ALA A 114 -8.97 -12.03 -15.93
C ALA A 114 -10.09 -11.11 -16.42
N ASP A 115 -9.88 -10.41 -17.53
CA ASP A 115 -10.82 -9.43 -18.08
C ASP A 115 -10.46 -9.10 -19.54
N TYR A 116 -11.23 -8.21 -20.16
CA TYR A 116 -10.87 -7.66 -21.46
C TYR A 116 -9.58 -6.83 -21.41
N ALA A 117 -8.79 -6.90 -22.47
CA ALA A 117 -7.46 -6.29 -22.52
C ALA A 117 -7.47 -4.76 -22.33
N ASP A 118 -8.51 -4.05 -22.77
CA ASP A 118 -8.70 -2.62 -22.52
C ASP A 118 -8.87 -2.35 -21.01
N ASN A 119 -9.71 -3.14 -20.33
CA ASN A 119 -9.94 -2.98 -18.90
C ASN A 119 -8.71 -3.38 -18.08
N ILE A 120 -8.01 -4.44 -18.46
CA ILE A 120 -6.73 -4.84 -17.85
C ILE A 120 -5.69 -3.71 -17.92
N ARG A 121 -5.59 -3.00 -19.07
CA ARG A 121 -4.70 -1.85 -19.20
C ARG A 121 -5.06 -0.72 -18.24
N ARG A 122 -6.35 -0.40 -18.14
CA ARG A 122 -6.87 0.58 -17.16
C ARG A 122 -6.56 0.16 -15.73
N ILE A 123 -6.80 -1.10 -15.38
CA ILE A 123 -6.49 -1.64 -14.04
C ILE A 123 -4.99 -1.56 -13.76
N ARG A 124 -4.13 -1.86 -14.72
CA ARG A 124 -2.66 -1.74 -14.59
C ARG A 124 -2.24 -0.31 -14.22
N ASP A 125 -2.81 0.69 -14.88
CA ASP A 125 -2.48 2.09 -14.61
C ASP A 125 -2.95 2.51 -13.21
N LEU A 126 -4.14 2.06 -12.80
CA LEU A 126 -4.65 2.27 -11.45
C LEU A 126 -3.78 1.57 -10.39
N VAL A 127 -3.42 0.29 -10.61
CA VAL A 127 -2.52 -0.45 -9.72
C VAL A 127 -1.19 0.29 -9.58
N ARG A 128 -0.58 0.75 -10.67
CA ARG A 128 0.65 1.55 -10.63
C ARG A 128 0.50 2.84 -9.82
N GLN A 129 -0.66 3.44 -9.83
CA GLN A 129 -0.92 4.67 -9.08
C GLN A 129 -1.11 4.41 -7.59
N ILE A 130 -1.86 3.37 -7.22
CA ILE A 130 -2.15 3.03 -5.82
C ILE A 130 -1.00 2.26 -5.15
N ASP A 131 -0.24 1.46 -5.90
CA ASP A 131 0.89 0.65 -5.40
C ASP A 131 2.22 1.42 -5.42
N ARG A 132 2.18 2.74 -5.44
CA ARG A 132 3.38 3.55 -5.25
C ARG A 132 3.79 3.46 -3.79
N ASP A 133 5.07 3.10 -3.56
CA ASP A 133 5.66 3.24 -2.23
C ASP A 133 5.80 4.75 -1.93
N SER A 134 4.75 5.29 -1.33
CA SER A 134 4.74 6.67 -0.85
C SER A 134 5.38 6.79 0.54
N ALA A 135 5.94 5.70 1.08
CA ALA A 135 6.57 5.73 2.39
C ALA A 135 7.80 6.64 2.38
N ALA A 136 7.70 7.75 3.09
CA ALA A 136 8.83 8.60 3.38
C ALA A 136 9.68 7.97 4.48
N THR A 137 11.00 8.13 4.37
CA THR A 137 11.93 7.83 5.45
C THR A 137 12.64 9.12 5.85
N GLN A 138 12.62 9.43 7.14
CA GLN A 138 13.30 10.60 7.70
C GLN A 138 14.09 10.19 8.93
N ILE A 139 15.34 10.66 9.01
CA ILE A 139 16.19 10.52 10.19
C ILE A 139 16.19 11.85 10.92
N VAL A 140 15.91 11.81 12.22
CA VAL A 140 15.91 12.97 13.10
C VAL A 140 17.01 12.74 14.14
N ALA A 141 18.06 13.58 14.11
CA ALA A 141 19.07 13.63 15.16
C ALA A 141 18.48 14.28 16.40
N LEU A 142 18.90 13.83 17.57
CA LEU A 142 18.50 14.33 18.88
C LEU A 142 19.73 14.83 19.61
N ASP A 143 19.62 16.01 20.21
CA ASP A 143 20.72 16.68 20.89
C ASP A 143 20.65 16.53 22.41
N ASN A 144 19.45 16.46 23.00
CA ASN A 144 19.22 16.55 24.43
C ASN A 144 18.64 15.26 25.04
N ALA A 145 17.77 14.56 24.31
CA ALA A 145 17.12 13.34 24.78
C ALA A 145 17.74 12.08 24.18
N GLY A 146 17.60 10.96 24.88
CA GLY A 146 18.02 9.66 24.36
C GLY A 146 17.12 9.13 23.26
N ALA A 147 17.72 8.64 22.16
CA ALA A 147 16.98 8.12 21.01
C ALA A 147 15.96 7.01 21.38
N ARG A 148 16.28 6.15 22.35
CA ARG A 148 15.37 5.10 22.83
C ARG A 148 14.17 5.65 23.56
N GLU A 149 14.38 6.68 24.37
CA GLU A 149 13.32 7.31 25.16
C GLU A 149 12.28 7.96 24.23
N ILE A 150 12.76 8.80 23.30
CA ILE A 150 11.90 9.45 22.31
C ILE A 150 11.21 8.41 21.41
N ALA A 151 11.94 7.37 20.96
CA ALA A 151 11.35 6.31 20.16
C ALA A 151 10.23 5.58 20.90
N SER A 152 10.41 5.26 22.18
CA SER A 152 9.38 4.57 23.00
C SER A 152 8.14 5.46 23.18
N ALA A 153 8.32 6.75 23.46
CA ALA A 153 7.21 7.71 23.58
C ALA A 153 6.42 7.81 22.27
N LEU A 154 7.11 7.92 21.14
CA LEU A 154 6.48 8.01 19.80
C LEU A 154 5.81 6.70 19.39
N GLN A 155 6.38 5.54 19.73
CA GLN A 155 5.76 4.22 19.47
C GLN A 155 4.46 4.06 20.26
N GLY A 156 4.44 4.51 21.53
CA GLY A 156 3.23 4.53 22.34
C GLY A 156 2.11 5.36 21.70
N LEU A 157 2.45 6.52 21.13
CA LEU A 157 1.50 7.38 20.41
C LEU A 157 1.06 6.76 19.06
N ALA A 158 1.97 6.12 18.35
CA ALA A 158 1.65 5.45 17.09
C ALA A 158 0.72 4.24 17.28
N GLY A 159 0.86 3.52 18.40
CA GLY A 159 0.05 2.36 18.74
C GLY A 159 -1.39 2.69 19.17
N GLN A 160 -1.61 3.86 19.77
CA GLN A 160 -2.95 4.26 20.25
C GLN A 160 -3.96 4.61 19.13
N GLY A 161 -3.49 4.83 17.90
CA GLY A 161 -4.34 5.16 16.74
C GLY A 161 -4.78 3.94 15.90
N VAL A 162 -4.35 2.73 16.25
CA VAL A 162 -4.56 1.52 15.44
C VAL A 162 -5.68 0.69 16.05
N ALA A 163 -6.94 1.02 15.73
CA ALA A 163 -8.10 0.20 16.06
C ALA A 163 -8.38 -0.78 14.92
N GLY A 164 -7.90 -2.02 15.03
CA GLY A 164 -8.20 -3.10 14.10
C GLY A 164 -7.12 -4.17 14.07
N GLU A 165 -7.51 -5.44 14.14
CA GLU A 165 -6.60 -6.58 13.95
C GLU A 165 -5.97 -6.50 12.53
N GLY A 166 -4.64 -6.35 12.46
CA GLY A 166 -3.88 -6.30 11.21
C GLY A 166 -3.60 -4.91 10.65
N ALA A 167 -4.05 -3.82 11.28
CA ALA A 167 -3.71 -2.48 10.85
C ALA A 167 -2.25 -2.15 11.17
N ARG A 168 -1.47 -1.79 10.14
CA ARG A 168 -0.08 -1.33 10.31
C ARG A 168 -0.06 0.06 10.93
N PRO A 169 0.87 0.34 11.87
CA PRO A 169 1.01 1.69 12.41
C PRO A 169 1.35 2.67 11.26
N PRO A 170 0.83 3.90 11.30
CA PRO A 170 1.03 4.91 10.25
C PRO A 170 2.50 5.30 10.09
N VAL A 171 3.30 5.12 11.14
CA VAL A 171 4.74 5.38 11.16
C VAL A 171 5.45 4.30 11.97
N THR A 172 6.51 3.74 11.39
CA THR A 172 7.46 2.90 12.10
C THR A 172 8.58 3.78 12.64
N VAL A 173 8.85 3.69 13.95
CA VAL A 173 9.87 4.45 14.66
C VAL A 173 10.96 3.49 15.13
N VAL A 174 12.22 3.73 14.74
CA VAL A 174 13.37 2.92 15.10
C VAL A 174 14.46 3.80 15.71
N PRO A 175 14.94 3.54 16.94
CA PRO A 175 16.08 4.26 17.51
C PRO A 175 17.39 3.83 16.84
N VAL A 176 18.28 4.77 16.59
CA VAL A 176 19.65 4.57 16.06
C VAL A 176 20.62 5.05 17.11
N ASP A 177 21.00 4.17 18.01
CA ASP A 177 21.80 4.50 19.20
C ASP A 177 23.19 5.06 18.86
N SER A 178 23.81 4.58 17.79
CA SER A 178 25.17 4.99 17.37
C SER A 178 25.29 6.49 17.03
N SER A 179 24.20 7.12 16.63
CA SER A 179 24.16 8.53 16.24
C SER A 179 23.16 9.35 17.04
N ASN A 180 22.62 8.80 18.14
CA ASN A 180 21.54 9.40 18.93
C ASN A 180 20.44 9.98 18.04
N ALA A 181 19.93 9.19 17.11
CA ALA A 181 18.92 9.59 16.13
C ALA A 181 17.74 8.61 16.12
N ILE A 182 16.62 9.04 15.60
CA ILE A 182 15.49 8.18 15.31
C ILE A 182 15.23 8.12 13.80
N ALA A 183 14.99 6.93 13.28
CA ALA A 183 14.55 6.72 11.92
C ALA A 183 13.03 6.53 11.90
N LEU A 184 12.36 7.34 11.12
CA LEU A 184 10.90 7.35 10.92
C LEU A 184 10.61 6.87 9.52
N ARG A 185 9.71 5.89 9.36
CA ARG A 185 9.24 5.42 8.04
C ARG A 185 7.73 5.24 8.04
N GLY A 186 7.07 5.81 7.05
CA GLY A 186 5.61 5.73 6.93
C GLY A 186 5.06 6.71 5.92
N ASP A 187 3.78 7.00 6.02
CA ASP A 187 3.13 8.04 5.21
C ASP A 187 3.83 9.40 5.37
N PRO A 188 4.10 10.16 4.29
CA PRO A 188 4.85 11.42 4.35
C PRO A 188 4.31 12.44 5.34
N SER A 189 2.99 12.58 5.42
CA SER A 189 2.34 13.52 6.34
C SER A 189 2.52 13.09 7.79
N SER A 190 2.40 11.80 8.05
CA SER A 190 2.61 11.21 9.37
C SER A 190 4.07 11.28 9.79
N VAL A 191 5.01 10.95 8.90
CA VAL A 191 6.46 11.07 9.16
C VAL A 191 6.83 12.50 9.50
N SER A 192 6.35 13.49 8.75
CA SER A 192 6.60 14.91 9.04
C SER A 192 6.08 15.34 10.42
N ARG A 193 4.86 14.89 10.77
CA ARG A 193 4.26 15.16 12.08
C ARG A 193 5.07 14.53 13.21
N PHE A 194 5.46 13.25 13.08
CA PHE A 194 6.25 12.56 14.09
C PHE A 194 7.66 13.13 14.21
N ALA A 195 8.27 13.58 13.11
CA ALA A 195 9.56 14.28 13.15
C ALA A 195 9.48 15.61 13.90
N SER A 196 8.41 16.37 13.73
CA SER A 196 8.17 17.60 14.50
C SER A 196 7.96 17.32 15.98
N MET A 197 7.20 16.26 16.32
CA MET A 197 6.99 15.85 17.71
C MET A 197 8.30 15.40 18.37
N ALA A 198 9.14 14.64 17.64
CA ALA A 198 10.46 14.23 18.13
C ALA A 198 11.34 15.42 18.50
N LYS A 199 11.41 16.41 17.63
CA LYS A 199 12.17 17.66 17.87
C LYS A 199 11.63 18.46 19.05
N GLU A 200 10.32 18.51 19.20
CA GLU A 200 9.68 19.20 20.32
C GLU A 200 9.96 18.51 21.65
N LEU A 201 9.93 17.16 21.68
CA LEU A 201 10.28 16.37 22.86
C LEU A 201 11.76 16.53 23.21
N ASP A 202 12.65 16.49 22.22
CA ASP A 202 14.08 16.71 22.41
C ASP A 202 14.37 18.10 22.98
N LYS A 203 13.72 19.14 22.45
CA LYS A 203 13.84 20.50 22.97
C LYS A 203 13.32 20.64 24.41
N ARG A 204 12.26 19.95 24.78
CA ARG A 204 11.76 19.94 26.17
C ARG A 204 12.69 19.22 27.13
N ALA A 205 13.41 18.22 26.67
CA ALA A 205 14.44 17.52 27.47
C ALA A 205 15.60 18.42 27.84
N GLU A 206 15.96 19.39 26.99
CA GLU A 206 16.94 20.47 27.30
C GLU A 206 16.56 21.22 28.57
N SER A 207 15.26 21.50 28.77
CA SER A 207 14.77 22.29 29.91
C SER A 207 14.74 21.48 31.23
N GLY A 208 14.84 20.15 31.19
CA GLY A 208 14.77 19.26 32.36
C GLY A 208 16.12 18.77 32.90
N ALA A 209 17.20 18.91 32.12
CA ALA A 209 18.52 18.37 32.44
C ALA A 209 19.60 19.47 32.53
N GLU A 210 19.24 20.67 32.98
CA GLU A 210 20.23 21.74 33.20
C GLU A 210 21.15 21.36 34.37
N ILE A 211 22.34 20.82 34.03
CA ILE A 211 23.39 20.59 35.04
C ILE A 211 23.94 21.97 35.39
N ARG A 212 23.58 22.48 36.57
CA ARG A 212 24.18 23.69 37.15
C ARG A 212 25.27 23.29 38.12
N VAL A 213 26.49 23.70 37.84
CA VAL A 213 27.62 23.54 38.75
C VAL A 213 27.70 24.76 39.63
N TYR A 214 27.53 24.55 40.93
CA TYR A 214 27.70 25.61 41.93
C TYR A 214 29.02 25.40 42.64
N GLN A 215 29.90 26.40 42.60
CA GLN A 215 31.11 26.41 43.38
C GLN A 215 30.75 26.90 44.78
N LEU A 216 30.99 26.02 45.78
CA LEU A 216 30.67 26.35 47.17
C LEU A 216 31.86 27.03 47.81
N GLU A 217 31.65 28.26 48.35
CA GLU A 217 32.72 29.04 48.99
C GLU A 217 32.82 28.80 50.50
N TYR A 218 31.71 28.44 51.15
CA TYR A 218 31.61 28.32 52.60
C TYR A 218 31.02 27.02 53.11
N ALA A 219 30.78 26.05 52.26
CA ALA A 219 30.19 24.77 52.61
C ALA A 219 30.92 23.62 51.92
N ASN A 220 31.02 22.45 52.60
CA ASN A 220 31.56 21.26 52.01
C ASN A 220 30.47 20.52 51.23
N ALA A 221 30.74 20.12 49.96
CA ALA A 221 29.80 19.43 49.12
C ALA A 221 29.34 18.08 49.71
N GLU A 222 30.25 17.36 50.41
CA GLU A 222 29.95 16.08 51.07
C GLU A 222 28.89 16.20 52.18
N THR A 223 28.88 17.33 52.92
CA THR A 223 27.90 17.55 54.00
C THR A 223 26.58 18.15 53.49
N LEU A 224 26.60 18.83 52.35
CA LEU A 224 25.43 19.44 51.75
C LEU A 224 24.59 18.44 50.93
N LEU A 225 25.25 17.42 50.33
CA LEU A 225 24.61 16.43 49.50
C LEU A 225 23.48 15.65 50.21
N PRO A 226 23.67 15.11 51.42
CA PRO A 226 22.59 14.38 52.11
C PRO A 226 21.43 15.28 52.52
N THR A 227 21.69 16.57 52.79
CA THR A 227 20.65 17.55 53.12
C THR A 227 19.80 17.88 51.89
N ILE A 228 20.42 18.01 50.71
CA ILE A 228 19.69 18.22 49.45
C ILE A 228 18.92 16.95 49.07
N GLN A 229 19.51 15.77 49.23
CA GLN A 229 18.84 14.52 48.96
C GLN A 229 17.61 14.29 49.84
N SER A 230 17.68 14.65 51.14
CA SER A 230 16.53 14.58 52.03
C SER A 230 15.41 15.55 51.63
N LEU A 231 15.76 16.76 51.20
CA LEU A 231 14.80 17.78 50.72
C LEU A 231 14.10 17.33 49.41
N ILE A 232 14.80 16.70 48.50
CA ILE A 232 14.24 16.19 47.24
C ILE A 232 13.47 14.89 47.46
N GLY A 233 13.90 14.05 48.41
CA GLY A 233 13.27 12.77 48.76
C GLY A 233 11.95 12.91 49.55
N GLU A 234 11.78 13.96 50.33
CA GLU A 234 10.54 14.20 51.11
C GLU A 234 9.36 14.67 50.23
N SER A 235 9.60 15.08 49.00
CA SER A 235 8.51 15.45 48.07
C SER A 235 7.70 14.29 47.52
N SER A 236 8.06 13.04 47.81
CA SER A 236 7.40 11.86 47.21
C SER A 236 6.74 10.88 48.23
N ALA A 237 6.66 11.21 49.52
CA ALA A 237 6.04 10.35 50.51
C ALA A 237 5.26 11.13 51.60
N SER A 238 4.04 11.53 51.29
CA SER A 238 3.01 11.76 52.32
C SER A 238 1.86 10.81 52.07
N PRO A 239 1.68 9.76 52.91
CA PRO A 239 0.38 9.13 53.03
C PRO A 239 -0.50 10.02 53.90
N LEU A 240 -1.60 10.48 53.36
CA LEU A 240 -2.68 11.09 54.10
C LEU A 240 -3.37 10.06 55.03
N PRO A 241 -3.87 10.48 56.17
CA PRO A 241 -4.50 9.63 57.17
C PRO A 241 -5.86 9.06 56.74
#